data_dbdc46717a9b3f0fa1a5617f6acef6dd
#
_entry.id   dbdc46717a9b3f0fa1a5617f6acef6dd
#
_cell.length_a   1.000
_cell.length_b   1.000
_cell.length_c   1.000
_cell.angle_alpha   90.00
_cell.angle_beta   90.00
_cell.angle_gamma   90.00
#
_symmetry.space_group_name_H-M   'P 1'
#
loop_
_entity.id
_entity.type
_entity.pdbx_description
1 polymer ?
#
loop_
_entity_poly.entity_id
_entity_poly.type
_entity_poly.pdbx_seq_one_letter_code
_entity_poly.pdbx_strand_id
1 'polypeptide(L)'
;MKKSLFKTTALCAALMVGLSAFADPTVPDGVTGFSSVVNPATGGMDPGSIDNSNFIRNRRYVETQKYEATKDPAVVEAEVAQKMALLNTEQVAFTLKSIKITGNTVFPEYVLQRLVDFKLGQKVTINDLIMSANEITDYYQSKGYISTVAYLPPQKVQNGAIEIKVLEGKYGNVEINPGKWERASYLNKKYLEDKNIQPGKILNVKDVRAALQEMSTEEYMQGSVSFADNEESEEYSDVTLDVKDRFPINLDLRYDNQGREAIGTHRGVIYAGLHDVTGHGDTLMGTVSYSSRSIGAGGIYSIPIAKNDTRLNLGYSYSHVNIGKLLKHLDISGDSHNVFVGVSRRLAQGDDYRLYGDITLDLRNTDLSSDIPVVNSMLSDYRTRVIRGSLTNVKDDYYGRWLFNGGIAGGIPIDASDHHKARNMSSNNFVKVNASAARLQVLPFNHMLIWQVNGQYANRHLWASEAMQVGGIASVRGYEEGFRIGDYGVTTSVEYRMPIPGFKALLPKKYEFISDSIQLAGFYDFGWFGDRFISGSSDYLMSAGPGIVVKLTKYISANLYWGFPIGKTHLDYAGHKYRDDCRFHFTITSNIL
;
A
#
# COMPACT_ATOMS: atom_id res chain seq x y z
N MET A 1 -14.94 11.86 23.09
CA MET A 1 -14.17 10.64 22.85
C MET A 1 -13.93 10.32 21.37
N LYS A 2 -14.91 10.41 20.45
CA LYS A 2 -14.72 10.14 19.01
C LYS A 2 -13.67 11.05 18.31
N LYS A 3 -13.60 12.33 18.62
CA LYS A 3 -12.62 13.27 18.00
C LYS A 3 -11.16 13.05 18.41
N SER A 4 -10.90 12.42 19.56
CA SER A 4 -9.54 12.09 20.03
C SER A 4 -8.99 10.85 19.33
N LEU A 5 -9.84 9.86 19.06
CA LEU A 5 -9.45 8.63 18.34
C LEU A 5 -9.07 8.90 16.88
N PHE A 6 -9.76 9.84 16.23
CA PHE A 6 -9.47 10.24 14.84
C PHE A 6 -8.10 10.94 14.69
N LYS A 7 -7.71 11.74 15.68
CA LYS A 7 -6.36 12.34 15.70
C LYS A 7 -5.27 11.29 15.89
N THR A 8 -5.58 10.22 16.63
CA THR A 8 -4.64 9.13 16.91
C THR A 8 -4.40 8.25 15.69
N THR A 9 -5.45 8.00 14.89
CA THR A 9 -5.33 7.27 13.62
C THR A 9 -4.49 8.07 12.60
N ALA A 10 -4.62 9.41 12.61
CA ALA A 10 -3.80 10.29 11.78
C ALA A 10 -2.31 10.25 12.15
N LEU A 11 -2.02 10.13 13.46
CA LEU A 11 -0.64 9.99 13.95
C LEU A 11 -0.03 8.63 13.58
N CYS A 12 -0.85 7.57 13.61
CA CYS A 12 -0.42 6.21 13.25
C CYS A 12 -0.02 6.07 11.79
N ALA A 13 -0.72 6.74 10.87
CA ALA A 13 -0.35 6.69 9.45
C ALA A 13 0.90 7.52 9.14
N ALA A 14 1.09 8.62 9.83
CA ALA A 14 2.30 9.42 9.70
C ALA A 14 3.55 8.74 10.30
N LEU A 15 3.35 7.82 11.25
CA LEU A 15 4.40 6.94 11.78
C LEU A 15 4.78 5.81 10.82
N MET A 16 3.89 5.46 9.89
CA MET A 16 4.18 4.47 8.86
C MET A 16 5.28 4.92 7.88
N VAL A 17 5.49 6.21 7.66
CA VAL A 17 6.63 6.72 6.88
C VAL A 17 7.96 6.39 7.55
N GLY A 18 8.01 6.44 8.87
CA GLY A 18 9.16 5.95 9.63
C GLY A 18 9.29 4.43 9.66
N LEU A 19 8.20 3.70 9.38
CA LEU A 19 8.13 2.24 9.35
C LEU A 19 8.46 1.64 7.99
N SER A 20 8.51 2.44 6.92
CA SER A 20 8.87 1.95 5.59
C SER A 20 10.24 1.26 5.54
N ALA A 21 11.08 1.47 6.56
CA ALA A 21 12.28 0.69 6.76
C ALA A 21 12.04 -0.71 7.34
N PHE A 22 10.86 -0.97 7.90
CA PHE A 22 10.57 -2.18 8.67
C PHE A 22 9.45 -3.03 8.11
N ALA A 23 8.50 -2.42 7.47
CA ALA A 23 7.28 -3.10 7.12
C ALA A 23 7.06 -3.04 5.63
N ASP A 24 7.64 -3.94 4.92
CA ASP A 24 7.09 -4.27 3.64
C ASP A 24 6.78 -5.75 3.56
N PRO A 25 5.54 -6.06 3.71
CA PRO A 25 5.07 -7.39 3.44
C PRO A 25 5.05 -7.72 1.96
N THR A 26 5.25 -6.75 1.07
CA THR A 26 5.04 -6.97 -0.37
C THR A 26 6.25 -7.48 -1.10
N VAL A 27 7.39 -7.62 -0.43
CA VAL A 27 8.56 -8.06 -1.15
C VAL A 27 9.44 -8.98 -0.41
N PRO A 28 9.42 -10.14 -0.91
CA PRO A 28 10.48 -11.08 -0.71
C PRO A 28 11.47 -11.13 -1.86
N ASP A 29 11.35 -10.31 -2.85
CA ASP A 29 12.26 -10.30 -3.98
C ASP A 29 13.54 -9.50 -3.76
N GLY A 30 13.97 -9.43 -2.56
CA GLY A 30 15.29 -8.97 -2.30
C GLY A 30 16.09 -10.18 -1.99
N VAL A 31 16.92 -10.64 -2.72
CA VAL A 31 18.21 -10.21 -2.82
C VAL A 31 19.26 -11.08 -2.18
N THR A 32 20.21 -11.35 -2.80
CA THR A 32 21.56 -11.59 -2.42
C THR A 32 21.99 -12.96 -2.25
N GLY A 33 22.91 -13.27 -2.82
CA GLY A 33 23.85 -13.95 -2.35
C GLY A 33 24.69 -14.73 -3.12
N PHE A 34 25.73 -14.82 -2.89
CA PHE A 34 26.69 -15.78 -3.26
C PHE A 34 26.48 -17.05 -2.50
N SER A 35 26.56 -18.15 -3.18
CA SER A 35 27.01 -19.37 -2.56
C SER A 35 28.33 -19.05 -1.83
N SER A 36 28.29 -19.08 -0.53
CA SER A 36 29.46 -18.84 0.30
C SER A 36 30.62 -19.80 -0.01
N VAL A 37 30.32 -20.89 -0.69
CA VAL A 37 31.29 -21.90 -1.12
C VAL A 37 32.00 -21.52 -2.40
N VAL A 38 31.36 -20.76 -3.29
CA VAL A 38 31.92 -20.40 -4.60
C VAL A 38 32.57 -19.03 -4.59
N ASN A 39 32.04 -18.11 -3.80
CA ASN A 39 32.60 -16.78 -3.64
C ASN A 39 32.27 -16.16 -2.28
N PRO A 40 32.83 -16.68 -1.19
CA PRO A 40 32.51 -16.25 0.18
C PRO A 40 32.86 -14.76 0.41
N ALA A 41 33.76 -14.23 -0.43
CA ALA A 41 34.25 -12.88 -0.29
C ALA A 41 33.23 -11.82 -0.71
N THR A 42 32.31 -12.12 -1.61
CA THR A 42 31.35 -11.15 -2.15
C THR A 42 29.91 -11.43 -1.74
N GLY A 43 29.69 -12.44 -0.92
CA GLY A 43 28.34 -12.87 -0.50
C GLY A 43 27.48 -11.72 -0.01
N GLY A 44 26.35 -11.53 -0.67
CA GLY A 44 25.43 -10.44 -0.35
C GLY A 44 25.91 -9.03 -0.70
N MET A 45 27.06 -8.84 -1.35
CA MET A 45 27.63 -7.56 -1.74
C MET A 45 27.66 -7.36 -3.24
N ASP A 46 27.16 -8.31 -4.01
CA ASP A 46 27.12 -8.14 -5.45
C ASP A 46 26.14 -6.99 -5.84
N PRO A 47 26.42 -6.28 -6.95
CA PRO A 47 25.64 -5.12 -7.35
C PRO A 47 24.21 -5.44 -7.68
N GLY A 48 23.90 -6.62 -8.22
CA GLY A 48 22.54 -7.04 -8.50
C GLY A 48 21.68 -7.18 -7.26
N SER A 49 22.27 -7.65 -6.17
CA SER A 49 21.61 -7.74 -4.89
C SER A 49 21.32 -6.37 -4.25
N ILE A 50 22.27 -5.45 -4.38
CA ILE A 50 22.14 -4.09 -3.85
C ILE A 50 21.13 -3.29 -4.67
N ASP A 51 21.19 -3.41 -5.98
CA ASP A 51 20.26 -2.80 -6.90
C ASP A 51 18.83 -3.25 -6.60
N ASN A 52 18.60 -4.55 -6.46
CA ASN A 52 17.30 -5.09 -6.14
C ASN A 52 16.77 -4.55 -4.81
N SER A 53 17.60 -4.49 -3.76
CA SER A 53 17.17 -3.96 -2.48
C SER A 53 16.81 -2.47 -2.55
N ASN A 54 17.54 -1.68 -3.32
CA ASN A 54 17.22 -0.26 -3.53
C ASN A 54 15.92 -0.08 -4.32
N PHE A 55 15.76 -0.83 -5.40
CA PHE A 55 14.56 -0.82 -6.23
C PHE A 55 13.30 -1.19 -5.44
N ILE A 56 13.36 -2.23 -4.66
CA ILE A 56 12.29 -2.70 -3.79
C ILE A 56 11.93 -1.65 -2.74
N ARG A 57 12.92 -1.02 -2.10
CA ARG A 57 12.68 0.05 -1.13
C ARG A 57 11.98 1.24 -1.76
N ASN A 58 12.28 1.57 -3.01
CA ASN A 58 11.59 2.63 -3.73
C ASN A 58 10.13 2.32 -4.04
N ARG A 59 9.86 1.13 -4.57
CA ARG A 59 8.50 0.69 -4.82
C ARG A 59 7.66 0.72 -3.54
N ARG A 60 8.24 0.34 -2.42
CA ARG A 60 7.65 0.41 -1.09
C ARG A 60 7.29 1.81 -0.66
N TYR A 61 8.23 2.72 -0.83
CA TYR A 61 8.02 4.11 -0.49
C TYR A 61 6.78 4.66 -1.20
N VAL A 62 6.68 4.42 -2.51
CA VAL A 62 5.54 4.79 -3.33
C VAL A 62 4.23 4.17 -2.83
N GLU A 63 4.23 2.86 -2.56
CA GLU A 63 3.04 2.15 -2.11
C GLU A 63 2.60 2.59 -0.71
N THR A 64 3.56 2.84 0.18
CA THR A 64 3.28 3.34 1.53
C THR A 64 2.66 4.73 1.50
N GLN A 65 3.17 5.62 0.67
CA GLN A 65 2.61 6.95 0.49
C GLN A 65 1.17 6.89 -0.03
N LYS A 66 0.89 6.06 -1.02
CA LYS A 66 -0.48 5.84 -1.52
C LYS A 66 -1.45 5.40 -0.41
N TYR A 67 -1.00 4.58 0.54
CA TYR A 67 -1.84 4.11 1.64
C TYR A 67 -2.07 5.16 2.74
N GLU A 68 -1.18 6.10 2.90
CA GLU A 68 -1.37 7.21 3.86
C GLU A 68 -2.41 8.24 3.38
N ALA A 69 -2.51 8.44 2.07
CA ALA A 69 -3.44 9.39 1.47
C ALA A 69 -4.92 8.99 1.57
N THR A 70 -5.22 7.73 1.91
CA THR A 70 -6.60 7.19 1.94
C THR A 70 -7.44 7.55 3.17
N LYS A 71 -7.11 8.61 3.91
CA LYS A 71 -7.88 9.01 5.08
C LYS A 71 -9.07 9.88 4.71
N ASP A 72 -10.23 9.31 5.00
CA ASP A 72 -11.58 9.90 5.02
C ASP A 72 -11.85 10.99 3.97
N PRO A 73 -12.50 10.64 2.85
CA PRO A 73 -13.15 11.65 2.05
C PRO A 73 -14.20 12.36 2.91
N ALA A 74 -14.15 13.68 2.98
CA ALA A 74 -15.20 14.48 3.58
C ALA A 74 -16.46 14.32 2.71
N VAL A 75 -17.27 13.32 3.02
CA VAL A 75 -18.61 13.21 2.47
C VAL A 75 -19.44 14.26 3.18
N VAL A 76 -19.82 15.31 2.46
CA VAL A 76 -20.84 16.23 2.92
C VAL A 76 -22.14 15.44 2.91
N GLU A 77 -22.68 15.12 4.09
CA GLU A 77 -24.03 14.57 4.22
C GLU A 77 -25.00 15.59 3.61
N ALA A 78 -25.64 15.22 2.51
CA ALA A 78 -26.71 16.01 1.97
C ALA A 78 -27.88 15.98 2.96
N GLU A 79 -28.20 17.12 3.55
CA GLU A 79 -29.44 17.28 4.29
C GLU A 79 -30.59 17.16 3.30
N VAL A 80 -31.14 15.95 3.16
CA VAL A 80 -32.41 15.73 2.50
C VAL A 80 -33.50 16.27 3.43
N ALA A 81 -33.88 17.52 3.21
CA ALA A 81 -35.00 18.11 3.91
C ALA A 81 -36.30 17.42 3.45
N GLN A 82 -36.70 16.39 4.17
CA GLN A 82 -38.02 15.81 4.01
C GLN A 82 -39.08 16.79 4.55
N LYS A 83 -39.61 17.61 3.69
CA LYS A 83 -40.89 18.29 3.95
C LYS A 83 -42.03 17.30 3.82
N MET A 84 -42.26 16.52 4.84
CA MET A 84 -43.51 15.81 5.00
C MET A 84 -44.59 16.78 5.46
N ALA A 85 -45.46 17.22 4.56
CA ALA A 85 -46.72 17.86 4.93
C ALA A 85 -47.62 16.74 5.49
N LEU A 86 -47.76 16.67 6.80
CA LEU A 86 -48.79 15.86 7.47
C LEU A 86 -50.13 16.51 7.16
N LEU A 87 -50.84 15.98 6.16
CA LEU A 87 -52.23 16.30 5.95
C LEU A 87 -53.07 15.53 6.96
N ASN A 88 -53.67 16.22 7.90
CA ASN A 88 -54.78 15.73 8.73
C ASN A 88 -56.00 15.46 7.86
N THR A 89 -56.07 14.25 7.30
CA THR A 89 -57.26 13.76 6.57
C THR A 89 -57.97 12.71 7.39
N GLU A 90 -59.29 12.80 7.49
CA GLU A 90 -60.16 11.76 8.10
C GLU A 90 -59.80 10.40 7.56
N GLN A 91 -59.54 9.44 8.46
CA GLN A 91 -59.04 8.10 8.12
C GLN A 91 -60.12 7.22 7.55
N VAL A 92 -60.34 7.28 6.25
CA VAL A 92 -61.20 6.29 5.55
C VAL A 92 -60.39 5.00 5.37
N ALA A 93 -60.73 3.95 6.15
CA ALA A 93 -60.12 2.64 6.04
C ALA A 93 -60.82 1.78 4.97
N PHE A 94 -60.03 1.10 4.13
CA PHE A 94 -60.52 0.15 3.14
C PHE A 94 -59.68 -1.13 3.14
N THR A 95 -60.23 -2.23 2.57
CA THR A 95 -59.47 -3.49 2.47
C THR A 95 -58.55 -3.47 1.26
N LEU A 96 -57.25 -3.57 1.52
CA LEU A 96 -56.23 -3.60 0.48
C LEU A 96 -56.18 -4.97 -0.21
N LYS A 97 -56.36 -5.01 -1.54
CA LYS A 97 -56.32 -6.27 -2.30
C LYS A 97 -55.09 -6.43 -3.17
N SER A 98 -54.56 -5.36 -3.67
CA SER A 98 -53.32 -5.38 -4.47
C SER A 98 -52.58 -4.04 -4.40
N ILE A 99 -51.25 -4.12 -4.47
CA ILE A 99 -50.34 -2.98 -4.61
C ILE A 99 -49.60 -3.15 -5.92
N LYS A 100 -49.67 -2.17 -6.79
CA LYS A 100 -48.84 -2.09 -8.00
C LYS A 100 -47.75 -1.07 -7.76
N ILE A 101 -46.49 -1.45 -8.02
CA ILE A 101 -45.34 -0.53 -7.90
C ILE A 101 -44.91 -0.17 -9.31
N THR A 102 -44.76 1.13 -9.58
CA THR A 102 -44.35 1.65 -10.91
C THR A 102 -43.22 2.65 -10.79
N GLY A 103 -42.47 2.85 -11.88
CA GLY A 103 -41.35 3.77 -11.93
C GLY A 103 -40.03 3.22 -11.39
N ASN A 104 -40.03 1.99 -10.87
CA ASN A 104 -38.85 1.28 -10.42
C ASN A 104 -38.11 0.65 -11.60
N THR A 105 -36.82 1.01 -11.77
CA THR A 105 -35.93 0.41 -12.79
C THR A 105 -34.71 -0.26 -12.18
N VAL A 106 -34.32 0.14 -10.98
CA VAL A 106 -33.17 -0.39 -10.25
C VAL A 106 -33.47 -1.74 -9.61
N PHE A 107 -34.61 -1.84 -8.94
CA PHE A 107 -35.03 -3.08 -8.28
C PHE A 107 -36.25 -3.66 -8.95
N PRO A 108 -36.30 -5.00 -9.18
CA PRO A 108 -37.46 -5.68 -9.70
C PRO A 108 -38.67 -5.49 -8.77
N GLU A 109 -39.88 -5.38 -9.35
CA GLU A 109 -41.12 -5.16 -8.61
C GLU A 109 -41.31 -6.18 -7.47
N TYR A 110 -41.01 -7.45 -7.69
CA TYR A 110 -41.16 -8.50 -6.68
C TYR A 110 -40.30 -8.29 -5.41
N VAL A 111 -39.15 -7.59 -5.53
CA VAL A 111 -38.32 -7.25 -4.39
C VAL A 111 -38.96 -6.18 -3.53
N LEU A 112 -39.54 -5.17 -4.18
CA LEU A 112 -40.22 -4.07 -3.49
C LEU A 112 -41.56 -4.49 -2.92
N GLN A 113 -42.29 -5.35 -3.64
CA GLN A 113 -43.57 -5.92 -3.14
C GLN A 113 -43.41 -6.66 -1.82
N ARG A 114 -42.32 -7.41 -1.63
CA ARG A 114 -42.03 -8.11 -0.36
C ARG A 114 -41.97 -7.19 0.85
N LEU A 115 -41.65 -5.92 0.67
CA LEU A 115 -41.59 -4.93 1.75
C LEU A 115 -43.01 -4.53 2.20
N VAL A 116 -44.02 -4.67 1.33
CA VAL A 116 -45.38 -4.17 1.56
C VAL A 116 -46.47 -5.27 1.52
N ASP A 117 -46.14 -6.48 1.07
CA ASP A 117 -47.06 -7.61 0.91
C ASP A 117 -47.76 -8.03 2.21
N PHE A 118 -47.16 -7.80 3.36
CA PHE A 118 -47.73 -8.15 4.66
C PHE A 118 -49.02 -7.36 4.99
N LYS A 119 -49.32 -6.27 4.27
CA LYS A 119 -50.53 -5.46 4.41
C LYS A 119 -51.72 -5.92 3.52
N LEU A 120 -51.48 -6.86 2.60
CA LEU A 120 -52.50 -7.37 1.72
C LEU A 120 -53.61 -8.11 2.51
N GLY A 121 -54.86 -7.84 2.18
CA GLY A 121 -56.03 -8.40 2.87
C GLY A 121 -56.41 -7.69 4.18
N GLN A 122 -55.63 -6.73 4.65
CA GLN A 122 -55.92 -5.96 5.85
C GLN A 122 -56.74 -4.70 5.53
N LYS A 123 -57.40 -4.15 6.57
CA LYS A 123 -57.96 -2.81 6.50
C LYS A 123 -56.83 -1.80 6.71
N VAL A 124 -56.58 -0.98 5.72
CA VAL A 124 -55.53 0.02 5.70
C VAL A 124 -56.08 1.43 5.57
N THR A 125 -55.40 2.38 6.14
CA THR A 125 -55.65 3.81 5.98
C THR A 125 -54.67 4.40 4.96
N ILE A 126 -54.89 5.64 4.55
CA ILE A 126 -53.95 6.37 3.69
C ILE A 126 -52.58 6.51 4.38
N ASN A 127 -52.55 6.71 5.69
CA ASN A 127 -51.31 6.78 6.45
C ASN A 127 -50.51 5.48 6.41
N ASP A 128 -51.20 4.31 6.47
CA ASP A 128 -50.54 3.01 6.35
C ASP A 128 -49.87 2.81 4.99
N LEU A 129 -50.49 3.35 3.93
CA LEU A 129 -49.97 3.31 2.57
C LEU A 129 -48.78 4.27 2.39
N ILE A 130 -48.84 5.45 3.02
CA ILE A 130 -47.70 6.38 3.05
C ILE A 130 -46.53 5.73 3.79
N MET A 131 -46.76 5.04 4.90
CA MET A 131 -45.73 4.27 5.59
C MET A 131 -45.12 3.18 4.70
N SER A 132 -45.95 2.47 3.91
CA SER A 132 -45.46 1.49 2.94
C SER A 132 -44.62 2.12 1.84
N ALA A 133 -44.98 3.30 1.35
CA ALA A 133 -44.16 4.03 0.40
C ALA A 133 -42.80 4.46 1.04
N ASN A 134 -42.83 4.88 2.31
CA ASN A 134 -41.61 5.20 3.04
C ASN A 134 -40.70 3.98 3.25
N GLU A 135 -41.24 2.80 3.51
CA GLU A 135 -40.45 1.55 3.60
C GLU A 135 -39.69 1.26 2.29
N ILE A 136 -40.32 1.53 1.13
CA ILE A 136 -39.68 1.42 -0.18
C ILE A 136 -38.60 2.51 -0.32
N THR A 137 -38.90 3.74 0.08
CA THR A 137 -37.92 4.84 0.08
C THR A 137 -36.69 4.49 0.92
N ASP A 138 -36.90 4.05 2.16
CA ASP A 138 -35.83 3.66 3.09
C ASP A 138 -34.98 2.52 2.52
N TYR A 139 -35.64 1.55 1.83
CA TYR A 139 -34.91 0.48 1.17
C TYR A 139 -33.96 1.01 0.07
N TYR A 140 -34.46 1.89 -0.81
CA TYR A 140 -33.60 2.55 -1.83
C TYR A 140 -32.45 3.33 -1.20
N GLN A 141 -32.75 4.14 -0.18
CA GLN A 141 -31.74 4.96 0.50
C GLN A 141 -30.68 4.09 1.19
N SER A 142 -31.10 2.97 1.81
CA SER A 142 -30.16 2.00 2.41
C SER A 142 -29.20 1.37 1.40
N LYS A 143 -29.59 1.36 0.11
CA LYS A 143 -28.75 0.86 -0.99
C LYS A 143 -27.91 1.94 -1.66
N GLY A 144 -28.06 3.21 -1.22
CA GLY A 144 -27.28 4.35 -1.71
C GLY A 144 -28.03 5.28 -2.68
N TYR A 145 -29.30 5.02 -2.97
CA TYR A 145 -30.14 5.83 -3.86
C TYR A 145 -30.87 6.93 -3.07
N ILE A 146 -30.10 7.88 -2.55
CA ILE A 146 -30.54 8.86 -1.54
C ILE A 146 -31.61 9.84 -2.05
N SER A 147 -31.64 10.15 -3.34
CA SER A 147 -32.62 11.03 -3.98
C SER A 147 -33.86 10.31 -4.52
N THR A 148 -33.97 8.98 -4.29
CA THR A 148 -35.13 8.21 -4.70
C THR A 148 -36.23 8.30 -3.64
N VAL A 149 -37.44 8.58 -4.07
CA VAL A 149 -38.64 8.67 -3.22
C VAL A 149 -39.77 7.82 -3.81
N ALA A 150 -40.38 7.03 -2.97
CA ALA A 150 -41.65 6.37 -3.30
C ALA A 150 -42.80 7.16 -2.69
N TYR A 151 -43.88 7.34 -3.43
CA TYR A 151 -45.01 8.13 -2.99
C TYR A 151 -46.32 7.56 -3.51
N LEU A 152 -47.42 7.95 -2.89
CA LEU A 152 -48.76 7.60 -3.29
C LEU A 152 -49.30 8.68 -4.23
N PRO A 153 -49.43 8.42 -5.56
CA PRO A 153 -49.94 9.42 -6.46
C PRO A 153 -51.45 9.68 -6.21
N PRO A 154 -52.00 10.84 -6.56
CA PRO A 154 -53.44 11.09 -6.50
C PRO A 154 -54.19 10.04 -7.33
N GLN A 155 -54.97 9.21 -6.68
CA GLN A 155 -55.69 8.09 -7.32
C GLN A 155 -57.02 7.81 -6.66
N LYS A 156 -57.95 7.21 -7.43
CA LYS A 156 -59.21 6.69 -6.88
C LYS A 156 -59.03 5.20 -6.57
N VAL A 157 -59.21 4.83 -5.30
CA VAL A 157 -59.16 3.42 -4.89
C VAL A 157 -60.32 2.66 -5.54
N GLN A 158 -60.04 1.77 -6.48
CA GLN A 158 -61.01 0.92 -7.12
C GLN A 158 -60.78 -0.53 -6.69
N ASN A 159 -61.77 -1.15 -6.10
CA ASN A 159 -61.74 -2.55 -5.65
C ASN A 159 -60.55 -2.90 -4.70
N GLY A 160 -60.03 -1.93 -3.94
CA GLY A 160 -58.88 -2.14 -3.03
C GLY A 160 -57.51 -2.26 -3.71
N ALA A 161 -57.41 -1.87 -4.98
CA ALA A 161 -56.15 -1.79 -5.70
C ALA A 161 -55.52 -0.39 -5.54
N ILE A 162 -54.20 -0.36 -5.27
CA ILE A 162 -53.43 0.86 -5.04
C ILE A 162 -52.18 0.84 -5.92
N GLU A 163 -51.76 2.01 -6.39
CA GLU A 163 -50.49 2.23 -7.06
C GLU A 163 -49.55 3.02 -6.14
N ILE A 164 -48.33 2.54 -5.93
CA ILE A 164 -47.23 3.27 -5.35
C ILE A 164 -46.26 3.60 -6.49
N LYS A 165 -45.91 4.88 -6.64
CA LYS A 165 -45.00 5.32 -7.67
C LYS A 165 -43.62 5.60 -7.05
N VAL A 166 -42.59 5.04 -7.67
CA VAL A 166 -41.18 5.32 -7.32
C VAL A 166 -40.66 6.36 -8.29
N LEU A 167 -40.10 7.44 -7.74
CA LEU A 167 -39.37 8.44 -8.47
C LEU A 167 -37.89 8.21 -8.20
N GLU A 168 -37.20 7.56 -9.15
CA GLU A 168 -35.79 7.30 -9.05
C GLU A 168 -35.00 8.56 -9.42
N GLY A 169 -34.35 9.17 -8.43
CA GLY A 169 -33.59 10.40 -8.64
C GLY A 169 -32.39 10.18 -9.55
N LYS A 170 -32.14 11.13 -10.43
CA LYS A 170 -31.10 11.07 -11.46
C LYS A 170 -30.08 12.21 -11.29
N TYR A 171 -28.90 12.02 -11.86
CA TYR A 171 -27.95 13.09 -12.03
C TYR A 171 -28.50 14.12 -13.02
N GLY A 172 -28.57 15.39 -12.62
CA GLY A 172 -28.82 16.54 -13.47
C GLY A 172 -27.55 17.00 -14.17
N ASN A 173 -27.14 18.25 -13.95
CA ASN A 173 -25.85 18.73 -14.40
C ASN A 173 -24.74 18.09 -13.55
N VAL A 174 -23.69 17.63 -14.23
CA VAL A 174 -22.51 17.06 -13.56
C VAL A 174 -21.30 17.86 -14.00
N GLU A 175 -20.70 18.54 -13.03
CA GLU A 175 -19.55 19.39 -13.27
C GLU A 175 -18.36 18.98 -12.42
N ILE A 176 -17.16 19.20 -12.93
CA ILE A 176 -15.92 19.06 -12.19
C ILE A 176 -15.15 20.38 -12.25
N ASN A 177 -14.80 20.89 -11.08
CA ASN A 177 -13.92 22.03 -10.93
C ASN A 177 -12.50 21.49 -10.71
N PRO A 178 -11.64 21.53 -11.74
CA PRO A 178 -10.27 21.03 -11.62
C PRO A 178 -9.48 21.94 -10.69
N GLY A 179 -8.48 21.38 -10.04
CA GLY A 179 -7.45 22.14 -9.35
C GLY A 179 -6.55 22.91 -10.32
N LYS A 180 -5.36 23.24 -9.86
CA LYS A 180 -4.41 24.04 -10.63
C LYS A 180 -3.59 23.20 -11.62
N TRP A 181 -3.33 21.92 -11.29
CA TRP A 181 -2.35 21.10 -11.99
C TRP A 181 -2.98 20.01 -12.85
N GLU A 182 -4.17 19.54 -12.49
CA GLU A 182 -4.85 18.44 -13.15
C GLU A 182 -5.69 18.90 -14.35
N ARG A 183 -5.77 18.04 -15.39
CA ARG A 183 -6.62 18.30 -16.56
C ARG A 183 -8.06 17.90 -16.31
N ALA A 184 -8.99 18.82 -16.54
CA ALA A 184 -10.43 18.56 -16.39
C ALA A 184 -10.90 17.34 -17.21
N SER A 185 -10.36 17.13 -18.43
CA SER A 185 -10.73 15.98 -19.27
C SER A 185 -10.34 14.63 -18.67
N TYR A 186 -9.19 14.56 -18.02
CA TYR A 186 -8.75 13.36 -17.30
C TYR A 186 -9.61 13.10 -16.07
N LEU A 187 -9.85 14.14 -15.27
CA LEU A 187 -10.69 14.05 -14.08
C LEU A 187 -12.12 13.63 -14.42
N ASN A 188 -12.73 14.24 -15.45
CA ASN A 188 -14.06 13.86 -15.94
C ASN A 188 -14.13 12.37 -16.28
N LYS A 189 -13.20 11.89 -17.09
CA LYS A 189 -13.18 10.49 -17.51
C LYS A 189 -13.01 9.55 -16.33
N LYS A 190 -12.01 9.79 -15.48
CA LYS A 190 -11.63 8.89 -14.39
C LYS A 190 -12.64 8.88 -13.23
N TYR A 191 -13.10 10.06 -12.80
CA TYR A 191 -13.88 10.21 -11.57
C TYR A 191 -15.38 10.40 -11.79
N LEU A 192 -15.80 10.77 -12.99
CA LEU A 192 -17.22 10.89 -13.34
C LEU A 192 -17.67 9.77 -14.29
N GLU A 193 -17.17 9.73 -15.52
CA GLU A 193 -17.65 8.77 -16.54
C GLU A 193 -17.39 7.31 -16.13
N ASP A 194 -16.18 6.98 -15.68
CA ASP A 194 -15.80 5.63 -15.26
C ASP A 194 -16.52 5.16 -13.99
N LYS A 195 -17.13 6.08 -13.24
CA LYS A 195 -17.94 5.83 -12.05
C LYS A 195 -19.46 5.91 -12.31
N ASN A 196 -19.87 6.03 -13.55
CA ASN A 196 -21.30 6.20 -13.95
C ASN A 196 -21.94 7.48 -13.43
N ILE A 197 -21.19 8.47 -13.00
CA ILE A 197 -21.68 9.80 -12.59
C ILE A 197 -21.83 10.64 -13.87
N GLN A 198 -22.98 10.52 -14.51
CA GLN A 198 -23.29 11.18 -15.78
C GLN A 198 -24.73 11.70 -15.81
N PRO A 199 -24.99 12.80 -16.49
CA PRO A 199 -26.35 13.33 -16.65
C PRO A 199 -27.35 12.26 -17.09
N GLY A 200 -28.52 12.22 -16.44
CA GLY A 200 -29.60 11.29 -16.75
C GLY A 200 -29.45 9.86 -16.21
N LYS A 201 -28.31 9.50 -15.62
CA LYS A 201 -28.12 8.23 -14.90
C LYS A 201 -28.75 8.33 -13.51
N ILE A 202 -29.17 7.18 -12.96
CA ILE A 202 -29.75 7.12 -11.60
C ILE A 202 -28.66 7.45 -10.58
N LEU A 203 -28.95 8.37 -9.68
CA LEU A 203 -28.02 8.84 -8.68
C LEU A 203 -27.79 7.79 -7.59
N ASN A 204 -26.54 7.36 -7.43
CA ASN A 204 -26.12 6.50 -6.35
C ASN A 204 -24.92 7.12 -5.62
N VAL A 205 -25.10 7.41 -4.34
CA VAL A 205 -24.04 8.01 -3.51
C VAL A 205 -22.80 7.10 -3.37
N LYS A 206 -22.95 5.78 -3.59
CA LYS A 206 -21.82 4.85 -3.58
C LYS A 206 -20.84 5.11 -4.73
N ASP A 207 -21.36 5.51 -5.89
CA ASP A 207 -20.52 5.85 -7.05
C ASP A 207 -19.72 7.12 -6.75
N VAL A 208 -20.37 8.12 -6.15
CA VAL A 208 -19.73 9.36 -5.71
C VAL A 208 -18.68 9.08 -4.62
N ARG A 209 -19.03 8.24 -3.64
CA ARG A 209 -18.08 7.83 -2.60
C ARG A 209 -16.87 7.10 -3.18
N ALA A 210 -17.11 6.20 -4.14
CA ALA A 210 -16.03 5.49 -4.82
C ALA A 210 -15.10 6.44 -5.61
N ALA A 211 -15.66 7.48 -6.23
CA ALA A 211 -14.87 8.52 -6.90
C ALA A 211 -14.00 9.29 -5.91
N LEU A 212 -14.58 9.75 -4.79
CA LEU A 212 -13.86 10.47 -3.75
C LEU A 212 -12.80 9.60 -3.04
N GLN A 213 -13.13 8.34 -2.76
CA GLN A 213 -12.16 7.39 -2.19
C GLN A 213 -10.98 7.13 -3.14
N GLU A 214 -11.26 6.99 -4.44
CA GLU A 214 -10.19 6.83 -5.42
C GLU A 214 -9.33 8.09 -5.53
N MET A 215 -9.93 9.27 -5.53
CA MET A 215 -9.22 10.55 -5.54
C MET A 215 -8.36 10.72 -4.27
N SER A 216 -8.86 10.29 -3.11
CA SER A 216 -8.10 10.35 -1.85
C SER A 216 -6.90 9.38 -1.78
N THR A 217 -6.77 8.45 -2.75
CA THR A 217 -5.56 7.63 -2.88
C THR A 217 -4.41 8.35 -3.55
N GLU A 218 -4.69 9.46 -4.22
CA GLU A 218 -3.65 10.29 -4.82
C GLU A 218 -3.17 11.32 -3.79
N GLU A 219 -1.89 11.33 -3.49
CA GLU A 219 -1.32 12.18 -2.43
C GLU A 219 -1.48 13.68 -2.66
N TYR A 220 -1.52 14.07 -3.92
CA TYR A 220 -1.53 15.47 -4.35
C TYR A 220 -2.93 16.02 -4.62
N MET A 221 -3.98 15.21 -4.52
CA MET A 221 -5.36 15.60 -4.76
C MET A 221 -6.29 15.32 -3.58
N GLN A 222 -7.28 16.20 -3.43
CA GLN A 222 -8.42 16.00 -2.53
C GLN A 222 -9.68 16.43 -3.26
N GLY A 223 -10.70 15.57 -3.23
CA GLY A 223 -12.01 15.87 -3.79
C GLY A 223 -13.03 16.19 -2.71
N SER A 224 -13.94 17.09 -3.02
CA SER A 224 -15.19 17.29 -2.27
C SER A 224 -16.34 17.35 -3.27
N VAL A 225 -17.52 16.88 -2.84
CA VAL A 225 -18.71 16.89 -3.68
C VAL A 225 -19.79 17.72 -3.03
N SER A 226 -20.52 18.47 -3.84
CA SER A 226 -21.75 19.17 -3.46
C SER A 226 -22.91 18.71 -4.34
N PHE A 227 -24.09 18.64 -3.74
CA PHE A 227 -25.34 18.34 -4.42
C PHE A 227 -26.22 19.60 -4.35
N ALA A 228 -26.89 19.90 -5.45
CA ALA A 228 -27.86 20.97 -5.53
C ALA A 228 -29.14 20.46 -6.20
N ASP A 229 -30.26 21.06 -5.86
CA ASP A 229 -31.51 20.79 -6.56
C ASP A 229 -31.42 21.35 -7.99
N ASN A 230 -31.89 20.58 -8.95
CA ASN A 230 -31.92 21.02 -10.33
C ASN A 230 -33.11 22.00 -10.55
N GLU A 231 -32.86 23.11 -11.22
CA GLU A 231 -33.90 24.15 -11.43
C GLU A 231 -35.01 23.68 -12.38
N GLU A 232 -34.77 22.68 -13.22
CA GLU A 232 -35.71 22.23 -14.26
C GLU A 232 -36.66 21.12 -13.75
N SER A 233 -36.23 20.31 -12.80
CA SER A 233 -37.04 19.17 -12.32
C SER A 233 -36.55 18.62 -10.98
N GLU A 234 -37.48 18.30 -10.08
CA GLU A 234 -37.23 17.65 -8.79
C GLU A 234 -36.69 16.20 -8.94
N GLU A 235 -36.77 15.61 -10.14
CA GLU A 235 -36.22 14.29 -10.44
C GLU A 235 -34.69 14.30 -10.57
N TYR A 236 -34.11 15.47 -10.80
CA TYR A 236 -32.67 15.63 -11.05
C TYR A 236 -31.98 16.32 -9.88
N SER A 237 -30.78 15.87 -9.59
CA SER A 237 -29.87 16.54 -8.65
C SER A 237 -28.59 16.88 -9.37
N ASP A 238 -28.20 18.15 -9.31
CA ASP A 238 -26.92 18.62 -9.86
C ASP A 238 -25.79 18.25 -8.94
N VAL A 239 -24.67 17.84 -9.53
CA VAL A 239 -23.50 17.36 -8.80
C VAL A 239 -22.28 18.12 -9.25
N THR A 240 -21.60 18.75 -8.31
CA THR A 240 -20.33 19.43 -8.55
C THR A 240 -19.24 18.73 -7.74
N LEU A 241 -18.19 18.29 -8.43
CA LEU A 241 -16.98 17.72 -7.84
C LEU A 241 -15.88 18.78 -7.85
N ASP A 242 -15.52 19.29 -6.67
CA ASP A 242 -14.43 20.24 -6.50
C ASP A 242 -13.13 19.51 -6.18
N VAL A 243 -12.08 19.75 -6.98
CA VAL A 243 -10.77 19.14 -6.80
C VAL A 243 -9.79 20.20 -6.28
N LYS A 244 -9.16 19.89 -5.15
CA LYS A 244 -8.04 20.67 -4.60
C LYS A 244 -6.78 19.87 -4.78
N ASP A 245 -5.85 20.35 -5.58
CA ASP A 245 -4.56 19.74 -5.82
C ASP A 245 -3.44 20.49 -5.09
N ARG A 246 -2.34 19.77 -4.87
CA ARG A 246 -1.08 20.31 -4.35
C ARG A 246 -0.05 20.32 -5.49
N PHE A 247 1.09 20.94 -5.22
CA PHE A 247 2.21 20.85 -6.14
C PHE A 247 2.60 19.39 -6.35
N PRO A 248 2.60 18.88 -7.61
CA PRO A 248 2.67 17.45 -7.88
C PRO A 248 4.10 16.88 -7.84
N ILE A 249 4.92 17.36 -6.90
CA ILE A 249 6.29 16.90 -6.68
C ILE A 249 6.46 16.51 -5.23
N ASN A 250 7.00 15.32 -5.01
CA ASN A 250 7.47 14.87 -3.71
C ASN A 250 9.00 14.76 -3.74
N LEU A 251 9.67 15.27 -2.72
CA LEU A 251 11.12 15.17 -2.58
C LEU A 251 11.47 14.82 -1.14
N ASP A 252 12.06 13.63 -0.96
CA ASP A 252 12.50 13.15 0.33
C ASP A 252 14.01 12.93 0.33
N LEU A 253 14.63 13.36 1.38
CA LEU A 253 16.04 13.07 1.68
C LEU A 253 16.10 12.10 2.86
N ARG A 254 16.91 11.09 2.73
CA ARG A 254 17.18 10.13 3.80
C ARG A 254 18.67 9.97 4.01
N TYR A 255 19.05 9.92 5.27
CA TYR A 255 20.38 9.56 5.69
C TYR A 255 20.31 8.42 6.71
N ASP A 256 21.09 7.37 6.50
CA ASP A 256 21.06 6.18 7.34
C ASP A 256 22.43 5.48 7.42
N ASN A 257 22.56 4.55 8.36
CA ASN A 257 23.72 3.66 8.46
C ASN A 257 23.39 2.21 8.03
N GLN A 258 22.45 2.05 7.10
CA GLN A 258 21.99 0.76 6.61
C GLN A 258 22.77 0.26 5.39
N GLY A 259 23.93 0.79 5.15
CA GLY A 259 24.88 0.24 4.19
C GLY A 259 25.64 -0.96 4.79
N ARG A 260 26.13 -1.82 3.91
CA ARG A 260 27.01 -2.92 4.31
C ARG A 260 28.42 -2.38 4.53
N GLU A 261 29.10 -2.94 5.50
CA GLU A 261 30.42 -2.45 5.88
C GLU A 261 31.43 -2.44 4.74
N ALA A 262 31.40 -3.44 3.87
CA ALA A 262 32.32 -3.55 2.76
C ALA A 262 32.08 -2.55 1.62
N ILE A 263 30.90 -1.96 1.53
CA ILE A 263 30.51 -1.03 0.46
C ILE A 263 30.10 0.36 0.98
N GLY A 264 30.25 0.59 2.28
CA GLY A 264 29.95 1.85 2.94
C GLY A 264 28.70 1.79 3.81
N THR A 265 28.91 1.89 5.12
CA THR A 265 27.87 1.80 6.13
C THR A 265 26.88 2.96 6.05
N HIS A 266 27.38 4.17 5.87
CA HIS A 266 26.56 5.38 5.81
C HIS A 266 26.06 5.63 4.39
N ARG A 267 24.77 5.93 4.26
CA ARG A 267 24.14 6.18 2.97
C ARG A 267 23.32 7.46 2.99
N GLY A 268 23.45 8.22 1.91
CA GLY A 268 22.50 9.27 1.54
C GLY A 268 21.56 8.74 0.46
N VAL A 269 20.27 8.98 0.58
CA VAL A 269 19.27 8.56 -0.41
C VAL A 269 18.34 9.74 -0.71
N ILE A 270 18.11 9.96 -1.98
CA ILE A 270 17.17 10.96 -2.50
C ILE A 270 16.03 10.21 -3.18
N TYR A 271 14.81 10.49 -2.81
CA TYR A 271 13.61 10.06 -3.49
C TYR A 271 12.92 11.27 -4.10
N ALA A 272 12.55 11.16 -5.37
CA ALA A 272 11.78 12.18 -6.06
C ALA A 272 10.60 11.55 -6.78
N GLY A 273 9.42 12.13 -6.61
CA GLY A 273 8.19 11.73 -7.29
C GLY A 273 7.60 12.91 -8.05
N LEU A 274 7.25 12.70 -9.30
CA LEU A 274 6.50 13.62 -10.14
C LEU A 274 5.17 12.96 -10.46
N HIS A 275 4.08 13.60 -10.08
CA HIS A 275 2.72 13.14 -10.35
C HIS A 275 2.16 13.91 -11.53
N ASP A 276 1.34 13.23 -12.33
CA ASP A 276 0.66 13.78 -13.51
C ASP A 276 1.56 14.54 -14.50
N VAL A 277 2.70 13.91 -14.84
CA VAL A 277 3.71 14.51 -15.73
C VAL A 277 3.12 14.86 -17.12
N THR A 278 2.23 14.00 -17.63
CA THR A 278 1.61 14.20 -18.95
C THR A 278 0.16 14.69 -18.88
N GLY A 279 -0.40 14.87 -17.71
CA GLY A 279 -1.81 15.25 -17.51
C GLY A 279 -2.79 14.08 -17.68
N HIS A 280 -2.33 12.85 -17.47
CA HIS A 280 -3.13 11.61 -17.59
C HIS A 280 -3.07 10.75 -16.32
N GLY A 281 -2.69 11.32 -15.18
CA GLY A 281 -2.54 10.63 -13.91
C GLY A 281 -1.36 9.66 -13.88
N ASP A 282 -0.36 9.91 -14.68
CA ASP A 282 0.88 9.16 -14.72
C ASP A 282 1.82 9.61 -13.58
N THR A 283 2.76 8.77 -13.24
CA THR A 283 3.69 9.04 -12.15
C THR A 283 5.10 8.64 -12.57
N LEU A 284 6.05 9.52 -12.38
CA LEU A 284 7.48 9.24 -12.52
C LEU A 284 8.13 9.31 -11.16
N MET A 285 8.74 8.23 -10.73
CA MET A 285 9.46 8.17 -9.47
C MET A 285 10.90 7.80 -9.70
N GLY A 286 11.79 8.45 -8.96
CA GLY A 286 13.23 8.22 -9.05
C GLY A 286 13.87 8.14 -7.67
N THR A 287 14.99 7.42 -7.61
CA THR A 287 15.84 7.35 -6.43
C THR A 287 17.29 7.41 -6.81
N VAL A 288 18.08 8.03 -5.97
CA VAL A 288 19.53 7.94 -6.01
C VAL A 288 20.01 7.60 -4.61
N SER A 289 20.85 6.59 -4.50
CA SER A 289 21.51 6.21 -3.25
C SER A 289 23.02 6.30 -3.42
N TYR A 290 23.68 6.83 -2.42
CA TYR A 290 25.14 6.99 -2.42
C TYR A 290 25.73 6.57 -1.08
N SER A 291 26.82 5.84 -1.14
CA SER A 291 27.69 5.55 0.00
C SER A 291 29.16 5.73 -0.40
N SER A 292 30.09 5.51 0.52
CA SER A 292 31.52 5.68 0.24
C SER A 292 32.04 4.76 -0.86
N ARG A 293 31.36 3.65 -1.18
CA ARG A 293 31.79 2.61 -2.13
C ARG A 293 30.67 2.04 -2.98
N SER A 294 29.51 2.66 -2.96
CA SER A 294 28.43 2.26 -3.84
C SER A 294 27.60 3.47 -4.28
N ILE A 295 27.12 3.40 -5.49
CA ILE A 295 26.13 4.30 -6.04
C ILE A 295 25.02 3.46 -6.66
N GLY A 296 23.77 3.85 -6.44
CA GLY A 296 22.61 3.25 -7.07
C GLY A 296 21.66 4.35 -7.54
N ALA A 297 21.09 4.17 -8.70
CA ALA A 297 20.05 5.04 -9.23
C ALA A 297 18.96 4.21 -9.90
N GLY A 298 17.73 4.63 -9.79
CA GLY A 298 16.63 3.94 -10.45
C GLY A 298 15.42 4.84 -10.65
N GLY A 299 14.56 4.47 -11.57
CA GLY A 299 13.32 5.17 -11.85
C GLY A 299 12.23 4.24 -12.32
N ILE A 300 10.98 4.63 -12.04
CA ILE A 300 9.76 3.95 -12.47
C ILE A 300 8.84 4.98 -13.07
N TYR A 301 8.37 4.70 -14.28
CA TYR A 301 7.27 5.42 -14.90
C TYR A 301 6.03 4.55 -14.90
N SER A 302 4.93 5.06 -14.35
CA SER A 302 3.66 4.37 -14.20
C SER A 302 2.57 5.18 -14.87
N ILE A 303 1.89 4.61 -15.85
CA ILE A 303 0.82 5.27 -16.60
C ILE A 303 -0.48 4.44 -16.52
N PRO A 304 -1.64 5.06 -16.22
CA PRO A 304 -2.93 4.39 -16.30
C PRO A 304 -3.24 4.02 -17.76
N ILE A 305 -3.60 2.76 -18.00
CA ILE A 305 -3.94 2.27 -19.34
C ILE A 305 -5.39 1.78 -19.46
N ALA A 306 -6.06 1.49 -18.34
CA ALA A 306 -7.43 1.04 -18.32
C ALA A 306 -8.11 1.34 -16.97
N LYS A 307 -9.42 1.04 -16.87
CA LYS A 307 -10.23 1.17 -15.65
C LYS A 307 -9.66 0.34 -14.49
N ASN A 308 -10.17 0.59 -13.29
CA ASN A 308 -9.78 -0.09 -12.04
C ASN A 308 -8.29 0.07 -11.72
N ASP A 309 -7.78 1.28 -11.90
CA ASP A 309 -6.38 1.63 -11.66
C ASP A 309 -5.41 0.63 -12.33
N THR A 310 -5.74 0.23 -13.57
CA THR A 310 -4.86 -0.63 -14.36
C THR A 310 -3.75 0.21 -14.94
N ARG A 311 -2.51 -0.05 -14.55
CA ARG A 311 -1.34 0.76 -14.88
C ARG A 311 -0.27 -0.08 -15.56
N LEU A 312 0.38 0.50 -16.57
CA LEU A 312 1.62 0.00 -17.13
C LEU A 312 2.78 0.63 -16.34
N ASN A 313 3.69 -0.20 -15.87
CA ASN A 313 4.85 0.20 -15.11
C ASN A 313 6.11 -0.14 -15.91
N LEU A 314 6.95 0.86 -16.14
CA LEU A 314 8.23 0.72 -16.83
C LEU A 314 9.31 1.20 -15.87
N GLY A 315 10.37 0.44 -15.71
CA GLY A 315 11.43 0.86 -14.82
C GLY A 315 12.81 0.42 -15.25
N TYR A 316 13.77 1.19 -14.78
CA TYR A 316 15.18 0.92 -14.93
C TYR A 316 15.90 1.23 -13.64
N SER A 317 16.87 0.40 -13.27
CA SER A 317 17.79 0.68 -12.19
C SER A 317 19.22 0.25 -12.54
N TYR A 318 20.14 0.98 -11.95
CA TYR A 318 21.59 0.79 -12.06
C TYR A 318 22.20 0.81 -10.67
N SER A 319 23.18 -0.03 -10.44
CA SER A 319 24.04 0.07 -9.27
C SER A 319 25.47 -0.31 -9.58
N HIS A 320 26.40 0.42 -8.95
CA HIS A 320 27.82 0.16 -8.98
C HIS A 320 28.34 -0.02 -7.56
N VAL A 321 29.24 -0.97 -7.38
CA VAL A 321 29.88 -1.24 -6.08
C VAL A 321 31.37 -1.47 -6.24
N ASN A 322 32.13 -0.98 -5.24
CA ASN A 322 33.53 -1.30 -5.03
C ASN A 322 33.68 -1.96 -3.66
N ILE A 323 34.06 -3.23 -3.64
CA ILE A 323 34.16 -3.99 -2.39
C ILE A 323 35.44 -3.58 -1.65
N GLY A 324 35.28 -3.19 -0.39
CA GLY A 324 36.35 -2.69 0.45
C GLY A 324 36.57 -3.49 1.71
N LYS A 325 37.12 -2.85 2.74
CA LYS A 325 37.46 -3.45 4.04
C LYS A 325 38.40 -4.65 3.92
N LEU A 326 37.99 -5.77 4.52
CA LEU A 326 38.78 -7.02 4.52
C LEU A 326 39.07 -7.54 3.11
N LEU A 327 38.20 -7.22 2.15
CA LEU A 327 38.30 -7.70 0.77
C LEU A 327 38.90 -6.65 -0.18
N LYS A 328 39.34 -5.50 0.35
CA LYS A 328 39.93 -4.41 -0.45
C LYS A 328 41.12 -4.88 -1.31
N HIS A 329 41.88 -5.83 -0.80
CA HIS A 329 43.05 -6.37 -1.50
C HIS A 329 42.68 -7.27 -2.69
N LEU A 330 41.43 -7.65 -2.84
CA LEU A 330 40.91 -8.45 -3.95
C LEU A 330 40.46 -7.58 -5.13
N ASP A 331 40.38 -6.27 -4.94
CA ASP A 331 40.01 -5.26 -5.92
C ASP A 331 38.77 -5.62 -6.74
N ILE A 332 37.69 -5.98 -6.04
CA ILE A 332 36.44 -6.44 -6.66
C ILE A 332 35.53 -5.24 -6.85
N SER A 333 35.07 -5.05 -8.07
CA SER A 333 34.03 -4.10 -8.44
C SER A 333 32.92 -4.79 -9.24
N GLY A 334 31.78 -4.14 -9.33
CA GLY A 334 30.72 -4.70 -10.15
C GLY A 334 29.58 -3.74 -10.43
N ASP A 335 28.90 -4.03 -11.52
CA ASP A 335 27.79 -3.28 -12.06
C ASP A 335 26.55 -4.15 -12.19
N SER A 336 25.37 -3.57 -11.96
CA SER A 336 24.11 -4.22 -12.22
C SER A 336 23.16 -3.28 -12.94
N HIS A 337 22.56 -3.78 -14.00
CA HIS A 337 21.51 -3.10 -14.77
C HIS A 337 20.24 -3.94 -14.72
N ASN A 338 19.13 -3.34 -14.35
CA ASN A 338 17.83 -3.99 -14.33
C ASN A 338 16.80 -3.16 -15.09
N VAL A 339 16.14 -3.77 -16.05
CA VAL A 339 14.98 -3.23 -16.75
C VAL A 339 13.77 -4.07 -16.37
N PHE A 340 12.64 -3.45 -16.08
CA PHE A 340 11.42 -4.20 -15.88
C PHE A 340 10.23 -3.54 -16.57
N VAL A 341 9.28 -4.39 -16.93
CA VAL A 341 7.99 -4.03 -17.49
C VAL A 341 6.92 -4.78 -16.70
N GLY A 342 5.90 -4.09 -16.24
CA GLY A 342 4.85 -4.72 -15.47
C GLY A 342 3.49 -4.07 -15.66
N VAL A 343 2.46 -4.81 -15.33
CA VAL A 343 1.08 -4.32 -15.26
C VAL A 343 0.57 -4.54 -13.85
N SER A 344 0.04 -3.50 -13.25
CA SER A 344 -0.67 -3.54 -11.98
C SER A 344 -2.15 -3.22 -12.17
N ARG A 345 -3.01 -3.84 -11.35
CA ARG A 345 -4.44 -3.59 -11.40
C ARG A 345 -5.07 -3.74 -10.02
N ARG A 346 -5.99 -2.84 -9.69
CA ARG A 346 -6.87 -3.03 -8.55
C ARG A 346 -7.97 -4.04 -8.91
N LEU A 347 -7.90 -5.22 -8.28
CA LEU A 347 -8.79 -6.34 -8.55
C LEU A 347 -10.12 -6.22 -7.81
N ALA A 348 -10.06 -5.70 -6.57
CA ALA A 348 -11.24 -5.48 -5.74
C ALA A 348 -11.01 -4.32 -4.77
N GLN A 349 -12.10 -3.65 -4.41
CA GLN A 349 -12.13 -2.59 -3.40
C GLN A 349 -13.45 -2.67 -2.65
N GLY A 350 -13.38 -2.62 -1.31
CA GLY A 350 -14.49 -2.40 -0.41
C GLY A 350 -14.26 -1.15 0.44
N ASP A 351 -15.11 -0.93 1.42
CA ASP A 351 -14.98 0.22 2.33
C ASP A 351 -13.72 0.12 3.20
N ASP A 352 -13.33 -1.10 3.56
CA ASP A 352 -12.24 -1.40 4.48
C ASP A 352 -11.07 -2.18 3.86
N TYR A 353 -11.15 -2.57 2.58
CA TYR A 353 -10.09 -3.32 1.93
C TYR A 353 -9.83 -2.94 0.49
N ARG A 354 -8.62 -3.21 0.02
CA ARG A 354 -8.18 -3.07 -1.38
C ARG A 354 -7.29 -4.25 -1.75
N LEU A 355 -7.58 -4.84 -2.89
CA LEU A 355 -6.80 -5.95 -3.45
C LEU A 355 -6.20 -5.52 -4.79
N TYR A 356 -4.89 -5.61 -4.89
CA TYR A 356 -4.12 -5.35 -6.10
C TYR A 356 -3.49 -6.63 -6.61
N GLY A 357 -3.37 -6.72 -7.93
CA GLY A 357 -2.62 -7.76 -8.62
C GLY A 357 -1.58 -7.14 -9.53
N ASP A 358 -0.39 -7.73 -9.56
CA ASP A 358 0.74 -7.29 -10.37
C ASP A 358 1.33 -8.44 -11.16
N ILE A 359 1.73 -8.17 -12.40
CA ILE A 359 2.56 -9.08 -13.20
C ILE A 359 3.73 -8.26 -13.74
N THR A 360 4.96 -8.75 -13.55
CA THR A 360 6.18 -8.05 -13.94
C THR A 360 7.15 -9.01 -14.61
N LEU A 361 7.82 -8.55 -15.65
CA LEU A 361 8.98 -9.17 -16.28
C LEU A 361 10.22 -8.34 -15.92
N ASP A 362 11.19 -8.97 -15.26
CA ASP A 362 12.47 -8.38 -14.88
C ASP A 362 13.59 -8.92 -15.76
N LEU A 363 14.42 -8.04 -16.29
CA LEU A 363 15.58 -8.33 -17.12
C LEU A 363 16.82 -7.73 -16.47
N ARG A 364 17.60 -8.55 -15.79
CA ARG A 364 18.78 -8.09 -15.05
C ARG A 364 20.07 -8.66 -15.63
N ASN A 365 21.06 -7.80 -15.72
CA ASN A 365 22.46 -8.16 -16.01
C ASN A 365 23.32 -7.68 -14.83
N THR A 366 24.18 -8.55 -14.33
CA THR A 366 25.10 -8.27 -13.24
C THR A 366 26.47 -8.76 -13.64
N ASP A 367 27.44 -7.86 -13.61
CA ASP A 367 28.83 -8.10 -13.96
C ASP A 367 29.72 -7.85 -12.73
N LEU A 368 30.64 -8.75 -12.45
CA LEU A 368 31.63 -8.64 -11.37
C LEU A 368 33.02 -8.79 -11.96
N SER A 369 33.93 -7.90 -11.59
CA SER A 369 35.31 -7.89 -12.07
C SER A 369 36.32 -7.64 -10.96
N SER A 370 37.55 -8.07 -11.21
CA SER A 370 38.72 -7.76 -10.36
C SER A 370 39.94 -7.59 -11.26
N ASP A 371 40.81 -6.67 -10.90
CA ASP A 371 42.08 -6.46 -11.60
C ASP A 371 43.09 -7.61 -11.36
N ILE A 372 42.80 -8.48 -10.38
CA ILE A 372 43.61 -9.66 -10.09
C ILE A 372 43.08 -10.83 -10.93
N PRO A 373 43.86 -11.36 -11.91
CA PRO A 373 43.38 -12.38 -12.83
C PRO A 373 42.83 -13.65 -12.18
N VAL A 374 43.43 -14.11 -11.08
CA VAL A 374 42.96 -15.29 -10.34
C VAL A 374 41.62 -15.02 -9.68
N VAL A 375 41.45 -13.85 -9.07
CA VAL A 375 40.19 -13.43 -8.45
C VAL A 375 39.12 -13.25 -9.54
N ASN A 376 39.46 -12.56 -10.61
CA ASN A 376 38.55 -12.33 -11.74
C ASN A 376 38.06 -13.65 -12.35
N SER A 377 38.91 -14.69 -12.38
CA SER A 377 38.51 -16.01 -12.86
C SER A 377 37.50 -16.73 -11.94
N MET A 378 37.34 -16.30 -10.71
CA MET A 378 36.39 -16.85 -9.72
C MET A 378 35.08 -16.07 -9.65
N LEU A 379 35.03 -14.88 -10.20
CA LEU A 379 33.83 -14.04 -10.25
C LEU A 379 32.92 -14.50 -11.40
N SER A 380 31.65 -14.33 -11.22
CA SER A 380 30.63 -14.75 -12.19
C SER A 380 29.77 -13.59 -12.62
N ASP A 381 29.75 -13.34 -13.92
CA ASP A 381 28.71 -12.54 -14.53
C ASP A 381 27.45 -13.35 -14.67
N TYR A 382 26.31 -12.77 -14.39
CA TYR A 382 25.06 -13.48 -14.58
C TYR A 382 23.95 -12.60 -15.14
N ARG A 383 23.04 -13.22 -15.84
CA ARG A 383 21.85 -12.61 -16.42
C ARG A 383 20.63 -13.33 -15.94
N THR A 384 19.71 -12.64 -15.29
CA THR A 384 18.43 -13.20 -14.86
C THR A 384 17.28 -12.60 -15.67
N ARG A 385 16.34 -13.47 -16.02
CA ARG A 385 15.08 -13.13 -16.67
C ARG A 385 13.99 -13.76 -15.83
N VAL A 386 13.20 -12.95 -15.16
CA VAL A 386 12.25 -13.45 -14.15
C VAL A 386 10.86 -12.87 -14.42
N ILE A 387 9.87 -13.74 -14.50
CA ILE A 387 8.47 -13.33 -14.49
C ILE A 387 7.92 -13.48 -13.06
N ARG A 388 7.21 -12.46 -12.61
CA ARG A 388 6.65 -12.41 -11.26
C ARG A 388 5.17 -12.10 -11.32
N GLY A 389 4.40 -12.77 -10.47
CA GLY A 389 3.01 -12.41 -10.20
C GLY A 389 2.82 -12.21 -8.71
N SER A 390 2.12 -11.16 -8.30
CA SER A 390 1.83 -10.91 -6.89
C SER A 390 0.41 -10.42 -6.65
N LEU A 391 -0.09 -10.68 -5.45
CA LEU A 391 -1.35 -10.16 -4.92
C LEU A 391 -1.05 -9.42 -3.64
N THR A 392 -1.52 -8.19 -3.54
CA THR A 392 -1.39 -7.35 -2.34
C THR A 392 -2.78 -6.99 -1.83
N ASN A 393 -3.06 -7.31 -0.59
CA ASN A 393 -4.29 -6.91 0.10
C ASN A 393 -3.97 -5.97 1.25
N VAL A 394 -4.64 -4.83 1.27
CA VAL A 394 -4.64 -3.88 2.38
C VAL A 394 -6.02 -3.91 3.00
N LYS A 395 -6.10 -4.15 4.29
CA LYS A 395 -7.36 -4.14 5.02
C LYS A 395 -7.24 -3.25 6.26
N ASP A 396 -8.13 -2.27 6.35
CA ASP A 396 -8.26 -1.40 7.51
C ASP A 396 -9.36 -1.92 8.44
N ASP A 397 -9.15 -1.87 9.74
CA ASP A 397 -10.16 -2.14 10.75
C ASP A 397 -10.14 -1.06 11.84
N TYR A 398 -11.07 -1.14 12.78
CA TYR A 398 -11.20 -0.15 13.86
C TYR A 398 -9.93 0.01 14.70
N TYR A 399 -9.11 -1.04 14.81
CA TYR A 399 -7.92 -1.06 15.64
C TYR A 399 -6.62 -0.90 14.87
N GLY A 400 -6.66 -0.83 13.54
CA GLY A 400 -5.45 -0.66 12.75
C GLY A 400 -5.54 -1.20 11.34
N ARG A 401 -4.39 -1.69 10.82
CA ARG A 401 -4.25 -2.09 9.43
C ARG A 401 -3.57 -3.44 9.30
N TRP A 402 -4.06 -4.26 8.39
CA TRP A 402 -3.41 -5.44 7.88
C TRP A 402 -2.87 -5.20 6.48
N LEU A 403 -1.69 -5.73 6.23
CA LEU A 403 -1.09 -5.83 4.91
C LEU A 403 -0.78 -7.30 4.66
N PHE A 404 -1.23 -7.84 3.52
CA PHE A 404 -0.89 -9.18 3.08
C PHE A 404 -0.34 -9.10 1.66
N ASN A 405 0.73 -9.82 1.41
CA ASN A 405 1.25 -10.02 0.07
C ASN A 405 1.58 -11.49 -0.15
N GLY A 406 1.25 -11.99 -1.34
CA GLY A 406 1.63 -13.31 -1.80
C GLY A 406 2.11 -13.22 -3.24
N GLY A 407 3.23 -13.84 -3.54
CA GLY A 407 3.81 -13.78 -4.88
C GLY A 407 4.43 -15.11 -5.31
N ILE A 408 4.48 -15.30 -6.61
CA ILE A 408 5.21 -16.38 -7.27
C ILE A 408 6.14 -15.79 -8.33
N ALA A 409 7.35 -16.30 -8.43
CA ALA A 409 8.30 -15.89 -9.44
C ALA A 409 8.93 -17.11 -10.10
N GLY A 410 9.07 -17.02 -11.42
CA GLY A 410 9.72 -18.06 -12.23
C GLY A 410 10.88 -17.49 -13.03
N GLY A 411 12.05 -18.08 -12.89
CA GLY A 411 13.20 -17.75 -13.72
C GLY A 411 13.08 -18.40 -15.11
N ILE A 412 13.35 -17.61 -16.14
CA ILE A 412 13.28 -18.05 -17.53
C ILE A 412 14.70 -18.40 -18.00
N PRO A 413 14.97 -19.61 -18.45
CA PRO A 413 16.32 -20.04 -18.85
C PRO A 413 16.74 -19.55 -20.25
N ILE A 414 16.28 -18.38 -20.65
CA ILE A 414 16.66 -17.73 -21.91
C ILE A 414 17.93 -16.93 -21.64
N ASP A 415 18.89 -16.99 -22.55
CA ASP A 415 20.15 -16.25 -22.47
C ASP A 415 21.05 -16.61 -21.27
N ALA A 416 20.92 -17.83 -20.78
CA ALA A 416 21.94 -18.40 -19.95
C ALA A 416 23.19 -18.59 -20.81
N SER A 417 23.86 -17.49 -21.15
CA SER A 417 25.14 -17.56 -21.85
C SER A 417 26.11 -18.31 -20.94
N ASP A 418 26.58 -19.44 -21.41
CA ASP A 418 27.55 -20.33 -20.77
C ASP A 418 28.94 -19.68 -20.54
N HIS A 419 29.01 -18.39 -20.39
CA HIS A 419 30.20 -17.69 -19.93
C HIS A 419 30.44 -17.93 -18.43
N HIS A 420 29.78 -19.00 -17.95
CA HIS A 420 30.02 -19.52 -16.62
C HIS A 420 31.41 -20.08 -16.51
N LYS A 421 32.25 -19.32 -15.95
CA LYS A 421 33.40 -19.88 -15.28
C LYS A 421 32.88 -20.75 -14.13
N ALA A 422 32.30 -21.82 -14.54
CA ALA A 422 32.14 -23.18 -14.07
C ALA A 422 31.90 -23.49 -12.59
N ARG A 423 31.52 -22.62 -11.68
CA ARG A 423 31.38 -23.01 -10.28
C ARG A 423 30.15 -22.51 -9.54
N ASN A 424 29.36 -21.68 -10.15
CA ASN A 424 28.14 -21.26 -9.49
C ASN A 424 26.99 -22.21 -9.85
N MET A 425 26.46 -22.92 -8.84
CA MET A 425 25.34 -23.86 -9.03
C MET A 425 23.98 -23.16 -9.01
N SER A 426 23.95 -21.83 -8.99
CA SER A 426 22.71 -21.04 -9.11
C SER A 426 22.07 -21.24 -10.48
N SER A 427 20.75 -21.30 -10.50
CA SER A 427 19.99 -21.63 -11.69
C SER A 427 19.07 -20.50 -12.11
N ASN A 428 19.03 -20.22 -13.42
CA ASN A 428 17.99 -19.38 -14.01
C ASN A 428 16.64 -20.10 -14.13
N ASN A 429 16.61 -21.41 -13.99
CA ASN A 429 15.40 -22.21 -14.01
C ASN A 429 14.96 -22.50 -12.57
N PHE A 430 14.28 -21.57 -11.97
CA PHE A 430 13.76 -21.71 -10.62
C PHE A 430 12.28 -21.29 -10.55
N VAL A 431 11.62 -21.78 -9.52
CA VAL A 431 10.33 -21.26 -9.06
C VAL A 431 10.48 -20.93 -7.59
N LYS A 432 10.07 -19.72 -7.22
CA LYS A 432 10.01 -19.32 -5.82
C LYS A 432 8.64 -18.74 -5.47
N VAL A 433 8.24 -18.96 -4.23
CA VAL A 433 7.02 -18.43 -3.64
C VAL A 433 7.41 -17.56 -2.47
N ASN A 434 6.72 -16.43 -2.37
CA ASN A 434 6.92 -15.45 -1.33
C ASN A 434 5.59 -15.16 -0.65
N ALA A 435 5.61 -14.98 0.65
CA ALA A 435 4.43 -14.58 1.41
C ALA A 435 4.84 -13.66 2.54
N SER A 436 4.04 -12.62 2.77
CA SER A 436 4.26 -11.73 3.88
C SER A 436 2.96 -11.22 4.48
N ALA A 437 3.00 -10.92 5.77
CA ALA A 437 1.92 -10.29 6.48
C ALA A 437 2.48 -9.25 7.46
N ALA A 438 1.77 -8.14 7.61
CA ALA A 438 2.07 -7.17 8.65
C ALA A 438 0.78 -6.68 9.32
N ARG A 439 0.85 -6.45 10.62
CA ARG A 439 -0.20 -5.86 11.43
C ARG A 439 0.31 -4.61 12.11
N LEU A 440 -0.36 -3.50 11.87
CA LEU A 440 -0.28 -2.31 12.68
C LEU A 440 -1.49 -2.30 13.62
N GLN A 441 -1.26 -2.48 14.90
CA GLN A 441 -2.31 -2.50 15.92
C GLN A 441 -2.21 -1.24 16.78
N VAL A 442 -3.25 -0.43 16.77
CA VAL A 442 -3.39 0.71 17.68
C VAL A 442 -3.97 0.21 19.00
N LEU A 443 -3.32 0.59 20.08
CA LEU A 443 -3.68 0.25 21.44
C LEU A 443 -4.13 1.51 22.21
N PRO A 444 -4.82 1.39 23.34
CA PRO A 444 -5.16 2.53 24.19
C PRO A 444 -3.93 3.37 24.56
N PHE A 445 -4.14 4.63 24.93
CA PHE A 445 -3.10 5.57 25.38
C PHE A 445 -1.99 5.88 24.36
N ASN A 446 -2.29 5.85 23.06
CA ASN A 446 -1.34 6.07 21.95
C ASN A 446 -0.20 5.03 21.89
N HIS A 447 -0.43 3.84 22.45
CA HIS A 447 0.46 2.71 22.28
C HIS A 447 0.22 2.03 20.94
N MET A 448 1.22 1.35 20.41
CA MET A 448 1.16 0.67 19.13
C MET A 448 1.94 -0.64 19.18
N LEU A 449 1.37 -1.68 18.59
CA LEU A 449 2.05 -2.95 18.33
C LEU A 449 2.16 -3.14 16.83
N ILE A 450 3.37 -3.43 16.38
CA ILE A 450 3.67 -3.71 14.99
C ILE A 450 4.23 -5.13 14.93
N TRP A 451 3.59 -5.96 14.13
CA TRP A 451 4.05 -7.30 13.85
C TRP A 451 4.18 -7.51 12.37
N GLN A 452 5.25 -8.17 11.95
CA GLN A 452 5.47 -8.52 10.56
C GLN A 452 6.11 -9.90 10.44
N VAL A 453 5.79 -10.58 9.36
CA VAL A 453 6.40 -11.84 8.97
C VAL A 453 6.61 -11.86 7.47
N ASN A 454 7.77 -12.37 7.04
CA ASN A 454 8.10 -12.55 5.63
C ASN A 454 8.67 -13.95 5.45
N GLY A 455 8.26 -14.63 4.40
CA GLY A 455 8.74 -15.97 4.07
C GLY A 455 9.04 -16.10 2.58
N GLN A 456 10.07 -16.87 2.27
CA GLN A 456 10.45 -17.27 0.91
C GLN A 456 10.71 -18.77 0.87
N TYR A 457 10.34 -19.38 -0.24
CA TYR A 457 10.71 -20.75 -0.55
C TYR A 457 11.03 -20.87 -2.05
N ALA A 458 12.23 -21.34 -2.37
CA ALA A 458 12.65 -21.63 -3.72
C ALA A 458 12.92 -23.13 -3.92
N ASN A 459 12.62 -23.65 -5.10
CA ASN A 459 12.85 -25.05 -5.44
C ASN A 459 14.30 -25.35 -5.83
N ARG A 460 15.12 -24.31 -6.09
CA ARG A 460 16.51 -24.42 -6.52
C ARG A 460 17.38 -23.39 -5.80
N HIS A 461 18.70 -23.58 -5.89
CA HIS A 461 19.66 -22.57 -5.45
C HIS A 461 19.56 -21.34 -6.34
N LEU A 462 19.42 -20.16 -5.72
CA LEU A 462 19.14 -18.90 -6.37
C LEU A 462 20.41 -18.09 -6.61
N TRP A 463 20.35 -17.23 -7.63
CA TRP A 463 21.30 -16.14 -7.76
C TRP A 463 21.16 -15.16 -6.58
N ALA A 464 22.24 -14.46 -6.31
CA ALA A 464 22.31 -13.47 -5.25
C ALA A 464 21.17 -12.45 -5.26
N SER A 465 20.79 -11.99 -6.44
CA SER A 465 19.70 -11.04 -6.64
C SER A 465 18.31 -11.61 -6.36
N GLU A 466 18.16 -12.92 -6.19
CA GLU A 466 16.88 -13.60 -5.99
C GLU A 466 16.76 -14.27 -4.61
N ALA A 467 17.87 -14.41 -3.89
CA ALA A 467 17.89 -15.05 -2.57
C ALA A 467 17.34 -14.14 -1.46
N MET A 468 16.80 -14.72 -0.40
CA MET A 468 16.29 -14.02 0.77
C MET A 468 17.45 -13.50 1.63
N GLN A 469 17.40 -12.22 1.99
CA GLN A 469 18.35 -11.63 2.96
C GLN A 469 17.84 -11.72 4.39
N VAL A 470 18.74 -12.06 5.32
CA VAL A 470 18.46 -12.08 6.76
C VAL A 470 19.58 -11.34 7.50
N GLY A 471 19.20 -10.43 8.39
CA GLY A 471 20.07 -9.47 9.07
C GLY A 471 19.82 -8.04 8.61
N GLY A 472 20.01 -7.10 9.51
CA GLY A 472 19.79 -5.69 9.28
C GLY A 472 18.42 -5.18 9.73
N ILE A 473 18.20 -3.90 9.48
CA ILE A 473 17.04 -3.17 10.01
C ILE A 473 15.70 -3.69 9.47
N ALA A 474 15.69 -4.30 8.29
CA ALA A 474 14.48 -4.78 7.63
C ALA A 474 14.09 -6.23 8.03
N SER A 475 14.93 -6.94 8.77
CA SER A 475 14.67 -8.33 9.13
C SER A 475 15.06 -8.66 10.58
N VAL A 476 16.35 -8.71 10.91
CA VAL A 476 16.86 -8.99 12.26
C VAL A 476 17.84 -7.90 12.65
N ARG A 477 17.39 -6.91 13.40
CA ARG A 477 18.22 -5.80 13.91
C ARG A 477 19.33 -6.34 14.81
N GLY A 478 20.42 -5.60 14.94
CA GLY A 478 21.59 -6.06 15.68
C GLY A 478 22.63 -6.78 14.82
N TYR A 479 22.24 -7.18 13.61
CA TYR A 479 23.16 -7.73 12.60
C TYR A 479 23.34 -6.75 11.44
N GLU A 480 24.36 -6.97 10.64
CA GLU A 480 24.60 -6.21 9.41
C GLU A 480 23.50 -6.43 8.37
N GLU A 481 23.29 -5.47 7.49
CA GLU A 481 22.34 -5.59 6.38
C GLU A 481 22.71 -6.76 5.47
N GLY A 482 21.75 -7.70 5.30
CA GLY A 482 21.98 -8.91 4.52
C GLY A 482 23.14 -9.76 5.03
N PHE A 483 23.29 -9.84 6.35
CA PHE A 483 24.34 -10.63 7.02
C PHE A 483 24.35 -12.08 6.56
N ARG A 484 23.18 -12.63 6.29
CA ARG A 484 22.98 -13.96 5.70
C ARG A 484 21.97 -13.91 4.57
N ILE A 485 22.04 -14.94 3.75
CA ILE A 485 21.17 -15.15 2.60
C ILE A 485 20.71 -16.58 2.58
N GLY A 486 19.56 -16.83 1.99
CA GLY A 486 19.01 -18.18 1.86
C GLY A 486 18.08 -18.32 0.66
N ASP A 487 17.95 -19.54 0.19
CA ASP A 487 16.98 -19.88 -0.85
C ASP A 487 15.57 -20.01 -0.27
N TYR A 488 15.49 -20.33 1.01
CA TYR A 488 14.24 -20.40 1.76
C TYR A 488 14.45 -19.89 3.19
N GLY A 489 13.40 -19.36 3.77
CA GLY A 489 13.47 -18.85 5.12
C GLY A 489 12.23 -18.09 5.54
N VAL A 490 12.23 -17.68 6.81
CA VAL A 490 11.19 -16.87 7.43
C VAL A 490 11.85 -15.84 8.34
N THR A 491 11.42 -14.59 8.25
CA THR A 491 11.76 -13.54 9.23
C THR A 491 10.49 -13.05 9.90
N THR A 492 10.56 -12.76 11.19
CA THR A 492 9.46 -12.10 11.91
C THR A 492 10.02 -11.06 12.86
N SER A 493 9.26 -9.98 13.02
CA SER A 493 9.57 -8.88 13.92
C SER A 493 8.33 -8.48 14.68
N VAL A 494 8.48 -8.25 15.97
CA VAL A 494 7.45 -7.68 16.84
C VAL A 494 8.04 -6.42 17.46
N GLU A 495 7.35 -5.30 17.31
CA GLU A 495 7.77 -4.03 17.87
C GLU A 495 6.61 -3.38 18.64
N TYR A 496 6.86 -3.01 19.86
CA TYR A 496 5.94 -2.27 20.71
C TYR A 496 6.42 -0.85 20.87
N ARG A 497 5.53 0.12 20.64
CA ARG A 497 5.81 1.55 20.79
C ARG A 497 4.89 2.17 21.80
N MET A 498 5.43 3.10 22.59
CA MET A 498 4.67 3.87 23.57
C MET A 498 5.19 5.31 23.66
N PRO A 499 4.33 6.30 23.95
CA PRO A 499 4.77 7.63 24.33
C PRO A 499 5.67 7.56 25.58
N ILE A 500 6.57 8.51 25.75
CA ILE A 500 7.42 8.58 26.96
C ILE A 500 6.52 8.88 28.16
N PRO A 501 6.47 7.98 29.18
CA PRO A 501 5.63 8.18 30.35
C PRO A 501 5.98 9.47 31.11
N GLY A 502 4.97 10.26 31.43
CA GLY A 502 5.16 11.51 32.18
C GLY A 502 5.79 12.68 31.40
N PHE A 503 6.27 12.47 30.20
CA PHE A 503 6.97 13.52 29.41
C PHE A 503 6.07 14.71 29.12
N LYS A 504 4.79 14.47 28.86
CA LYS A 504 3.80 15.55 28.65
C LYS A 504 3.69 16.50 29.83
N ALA A 505 3.77 15.99 31.06
CA ALA A 505 3.70 16.80 32.28
C ALA A 505 4.96 17.65 32.52
N LEU A 506 6.07 17.29 31.90
CA LEU A 506 7.34 18.03 32.01
C LEU A 506 7.45 19.16 30.99
N LEU A 507 6.58 19.18 29.98
CA LEU A 507 6.64 20.18 28.89
C LEU A 507 5.75 21.37 29.21
N PRO A 508 6.22 22.61 28.90
CA PRO A 508 5.35 23.78 28.88
C PRO A 508 4.19 23.55 27.89
N LYS A 509 3.00 24.08 28.18
CA LYS A 509 1.78 23.92 27.34
C LYS A 509 2.02 24.19 25.85
N LYS A 510 2.88 25.16 25.52
CA LYS A 510 3.26 25.49 24.14
C LYS A 510 3.93 24.32 23.39
N TYR A 511 4.60 23.41 24.11
CA TYR A 511 5.39 22.31 23.54
C TYR A 511 4.79 20.92 23.84
N GLU A 512 3.55 20.83 24.36
CA GLU A 512 2.89 19.56 24.65
C GLU A 512 2.77 18.65 23.40
N PHE A 513 2.71 19.23 22.21
CA PHE A 513 2.68 18.46 20.95
C PHE A 513 3.94 17.60 20.73
N ILE A 514 5.07 17.97 21.36
CA ILE A 514 6.32 17.21 21.26
C ILE A 514 6.19 15.87 22.00
N SER A 515 5.33 15.78 23.03
CA SER A 515 5.15 14.54 23.77
C SER A 515 4.65 13.39 22.91
N ASP A 516 3.82 13.69 21.91
CA ASP A 516 3.28 12.71 20.98
C ASP A 516 4.24 12.45 19.79
N SER A 517 5.26 13.29 19.67
CA SER A 517 6.25 13.23 18.59
C SER A 517 7.43 12.30 18.89
N ILE A 518 7.58 11.87 20.15
CA ILE A 518 8.67 10.98 20.58
C ILE A 518 8.07 9.74 21.22
N GLN A 519 8.44 8.58 20.71
CA GLN A 519 7.98 7.29 21.22
C GLN A 519 9.18 6.41 21.57
N LEU A 520 9.08 5.69 22.67
CA LEU A 520 9.96 4.59 23.00
C LEU A 520 9.50 3.35 22.27
N ALA A 521 10.44 2.58 21.77
CA ALA A 521 10.18 1.30 21.12
C ALA A 521 10.95 0.19 21.82
N GLY A 522 10.36 -1.00 21.85
CA GLY A 522 11.02 -2.24 22.21
C GLY A 522 10.70 -3.28 21.13
N PHE A 523 11.70 -4.05 20.72
CA PHE A 523 11.49 -5.02 19.65
C PHE A 523 12.13 -6.37 19.95
N TYR A 524 11.60 -7.38 19.27
CA TYR A 524 12.15 -8.72 19.15
C TYR A 524 12.07 -9.19 17.70
N ASP A 525 13.20 -9.61 17.16
CA ASP A 525 13.35 -10.05 15.78
C ASP A 525 13.88 -11.49 15.74
N PHE A 526 13.35 -12.28 14.80
CA PHE A 526 13.77 -13.64 14.54
C PHE A 526 13.86 -13.87 13.02
N GLY A 527 14.90 -14.58 12.57
CA GLY A 527 15.06 -14.99 11.19
C GLY A 527 15.63 -16.39 11.11
N TRP A 528 14.95 -17.29 10.42
CA TRP A 528 15.44 -18.62 10.06
C TRP A 528 15.61 -18.69 8.55
N PHE A 529 16.68 -19.32 8.09
CA PHE A 529 17.02 -19.40 6.68
C PHE A 529 17.81 -20.67 6.38
N GLY A 530 17.78 -21.10 5.11
CA GLY A 530 18.55 -22.24 4.64
C GLY A 530 18.92 -22.10 3.17
N ASP A 531 19.97 -22.81 2.80
CA ASP A 531 20.55 -22.85 1.46
C ASP A 531 20.32 -24.23 0.82
N ARG A 532 19.98 -24.27 -0.45
CA ARG A 532 19.79 -25.51 -1.20
C ARG A 532 21.09 -26.08 -1.78
N PHE A 533 22.12 -25.27 -1.82
CA PHE A 533 23.43 -25.73 -2.28
C PHE A 533 24.09 -26.68 -1.28
N ILE A 534 23.99 -26.36 0.02
CA ILE A 534 24.50 -27.23 1.10
C ILE A 534 23.29 -27.93 1.71
N SER A 535 23.04 -29.16 1.27
CA SER A 535 21.91 -29.96 1.74
C SER A 535 21.88 -30.04 3.27
N GLY A 536 20.78 -29.55 3.86
CA GLY A 536 20.55 -29.57 5.31
C GLY A 536 21.19 -28.41 6.09
N SER A 537 21.82 -27.41 5.43
CA SER A 537 22.28 -26.23 6.12
C SER A 537 21.13 -25.26 6.34
N SER A 538 20.69 -25.13 7.58
CA SER A 538 19.81 -24.08 8.01
C SER A 538 20.33 -23.47 9.29
N ASP A 539 20.10 -22.17 9.48
CA ASP A 539 20.53 -21.44 10.64
C ASP A 539 19.51 -20.36 11.01
N TYR A 540 19.68 -19.70 12.13
CA TYR A 540 18.78 -18.65 12.61
C TYR A 540 19.53 -17.49 13.22
N LEU A 541 18.92 -16.32 13.15
CA LEU A 541 19.34 -15.10 13.83
C LEU A 541 18.23 -14.64 14.75
N MET A 542 18.58 -14.15 15.92
CA MET A 542 17.64 -13.55 16.86
C MET A 542 18.23 -12.28 17.46
N SER A 543 17.40 -11.31 17.71
CA SER A 543 17.79 -10.09 18.42
C SER A 543 16.63 -9.45 19.15
N ALA A 544 16.96 -8.65 20.14
CA ALA A 544 16.01 -7.76 20.80
C ALA A 544 16.69 -6.44 21.13
N GLY A 545 15.92 -5.41 21.39
CA GLY A 545 16.50 -4.15 21.80
C GLY A 545 15.50 -3.01 21.95
N PRO A 546 15.98 -1.89 22.51
CA PRO A 546 15.21 -0.67 22.59
C PRO A 546 15.34 0.16 21.31
N GLY A 547 14.40 1.08 21.14
CA GLY A 547 14.45 2.09 20.09
C GLY A 547 13.78 3.39 20.52
N ILE A 548 14.06 4.42 19.76
CA ILE A 548 13.43 5.74 19.88
C ILE A 548 12.96 6.14 18.49
N VAL A 549 11.68 6.46 18.38
CA VAL A 549 11.06 6.97 17.17
C VAL A 549 10.69 8.42 17.41
N VAL A 550 11.19 9.31 16.57
CA VAL A 550 11.02 10.76 16.70
C VAL A 550 10.38 11.30 15.43
N LYS A 551 9.30 12.05 15.58
CA LYS A 551 8.66 12.80 14.50
C LYS A 551 8.67 14.29 14.89
N LEU A 552 9.78 14.96 14.62
CA LEU A 552 9.97 16.36 15.03
C LEU A 552 8.94 17.29 14.41
N THR A 553 8.66 17.11 13.14
CA THR A 553 7.68 17.88 12.37
C THR A 553 7.03 16.97 11.34
N LYS A 554 6.08 17.48 10.57
CA LYS A 554 5.58 16.78 9.37
C LYS A 554 6.66 16.56 8.31
N TYR A 555 7.80 17.25 8.43
CA TYR A 555 8.91 17.21 7.47
C TYR A 555 10.11 16.40 7.91
N ILE A 556 10.31 16.16 9.20
CA ILE A 556 11.51 15.50 9.73
C ILE A 556 11.14 14.40 10.70
N SER A 557 11.60 13.20 10.41
CA SER A 557 11.49 12.02 11.28
C SER A 557 12.84 11.34 11.47
N ALA A 558 13.02 10.66 12.62
CA ALA A 558 14.19 9.88 12.91
C ALA A 558 13.82 8.59 13.65
N ASN A 559 14.47 7.49 13.29
CA ASN A 559 14.35 6.21 13.96
C ASN A 559 15.73 5.77 14.43
N LEU A 560 15.83 5.41 15.70
CA LEU A 560 17.07 5.01 16.35
C LEU A 560 16.83 3.67 17.05
N TYR A 561 17.65 2.65 16.79
CA TYR A 561 17.50 1.33 17.41
C TYR A 561 18.84 0.78 17.84
N TRP A 562 18.87 0.11 18.98
CA TRP A 562 19.99 -0.68 19.46
C TRP A 562 19.58 -2.15 19.45
N GLY A 563 20.16 -2.92 18.53
CA GLY A 563 19.90 -4.33 18.41
C GLY A 563 20.99 -5.14 19.11
N PHE A 564 20.55 -6.05 19.97
CA PHE A 564 21.41 -6.98 20.69
C PHE A 564 21.16 -8.38 20.15
N PRO A 565 22.14 -9.01 19.48
CA PRO A 565 22.04 -10.40 19.10
C PRO A 565 21.79 -11.30 20.32
N ILE A 566 20.87 -12.26 20.18
CA ILE A 566 20.48 -13.20 21.23
C ILE A 566 20.69 -14.63 20.72
N GLY A 567 21.24 -15.49 21.57
CA GLY A 567 21.44 -16.91 21.27
C GLY A 567 22.79 -17.22 20.62
N LYS A 568 23.08 -18.51 20.49
CA LYS A 568 24.30 -19.00 19.84
C LYS A 568 24.00 -19.18 18.37
N THR A 569 24.55 -18.34 17.53
CA THR A 569 24.62 -18.62 16.09
C THR A 569 25.71 -19.65 15.88
N HIS A 570 25.43 -20.75 15.19
CA HIS A 570 26.43 -21.77 14.82
C HIS A 570 27.41 -21.29 13.74
N LEU A 571 27.46 -20.00 13.50
CA LEU A 571 28.23 -19.37 12.43
C LEU A 571 29.63 -18.97 12.89
N ASP A 572 30.42 -19.95 13.28
CA ASP A 572 31.88 -19.81 13.30
C ASP A 572 32.40 -19.82 11.86
N TYR A 573 32.53 -18.67 11.24
CA TYR A 573 33.26 -18.54 9.99
C TYR A 573 34.76 -18.41 10.31
N ALA A 574 35.52 -19.41 9.91
CA ALA A 574 36.99 -19.43 9.93
C ALA A 574 37.64 -19.11 11.29
N GLY A 575 37.06 -19.57 12.40
CA GLY A 575 37.66 -19.39 13.73
C GLY A 575 37.52 -17.98 14.30
N HIS A 576 36.81 -17.09 13.64
CA HIS A 576 36.45 -15.78 14.17
C HIS A 576 35.04 -15.87 14.77
N LYS A 577 34.97 -15.89 16.09
CA LYS A 577 33.71 -15.61 16.78
C LYS A 577 33.20 -14.27 16.27
N TYR A 578 32.03 -14.26 15.62
CA TYR A 578 31.32 -13.01 15.42
C TYR A 578 31.02 -12.49 16.82
N ARG A 579 31.73 -11.45 17.20
CA ARG A 579 31.61 -10.88 18.53
C ARG A 579 30.22 -10.27 18.62
N ASP A 580 29.46 -10.67 19.62
CA ASP A 580 28.09 -10.23 19.92
C ASP A 580 28.07 -8.75 20.36
N ASP A 581 28.59 -7.87 19.52
CA ASP A 581 28.51 -6.44 19.78
C ASP A 581 27.15 -5.94 19.33
N CYS A 582 26.47 -5.19 20.18
CA CYS A 582 25.22 -4.54 19.83
C CYS A 582 25.43 -3.65 18.60
N ARG A 583 24.43 -3.62 17.70
CA ARG A 583 24.45 -2.76 16.53
C ARG A 583 23.45 -1.64 16.68
N PHE A 584 23.94 -0.43 16.49
CA PHE A 584 23.12 0.76 16.42
C PHE A 584 22.64 0.97 14.99
N HIS A 585 21.34 1.15 14.80
CA HIS A 585 20.73 1.50 13.53
C HIS A 585 20.05 2.85 13.64
N PHE A 586 20.27 3.71 12.68
CA PHE A 586 19.55 4.97 12.59
C PHE A 586 19.09 5.28 11.17
N THR A 587 18.00 6.02 11.11
CA THR A 587 17.47 6.62 9.87
C THR A 587 16.96 8.00 10.19
N ILE A 588 17.35 8.98 9.41
CA ILE A 588 16.80 10.33 9.43
C ILE A 588 16.18 10.57 8.06
N THR A 589 14.92 10.97 8.03
CA THR A 589 14.19 11.30 6.80
C THR A 589 13.67 12.73 6.88
N SER A 590 13.85 13.47 5.81
CA SER A 590 13.30 14.82 5.63
C SER A 590 12.46 14.87 4.37
N ASN A 591 11.17 15.13 4.53
CA ASN A 591 10.23 15.39 3.44
C ASN A 591 10.30 16.88 3.14
N ILE A 592 10.76 17.25 1.95
CA ILE A 592 11.02 18.67 1.61
C ILE A 592 9.82 19.28 0.91
N LEU A 593 9.10 18.49 0.08
CA LEU A 593 7.96 18.93 -0.73
C LEU A 593 6.81 17.93 -0.62
#